data_b4d9b9346731627811f4c26762de78d8
#
_entry.id   b4d9b9346731627811f4c26762de78d8
#
_cell.length_a   1.000
_cell.length_b   1.000
_cell.length_c   1.000
_cell.angle_alpha   90.00
_cell.angle_beta   90.00
_cell.angle_gamma   90.00
#
_symmetry.space_group_name_H-M   'P 1'
#
loop_
_entity.id
_entity.type
_entity.pdbx_description
1 polymer ?
#
loop_
_entity_poly.entity_id
_entity_poly.type
_entity_poly.pdbx_seq_one_letter_code
_entity_poly.pdbx_strand_id
1 'polypeptide(L)'
;AFLIAGTLSKLIHRDFYVSFCNRLIPVLVSLIDTNENILRRKIIIAFGWIGSSKEMDILTRQISRDKDALCRAWSAASLMQMSFHRVEREMLRAKTKEVFVQAITEEKDLYACGIMIEAAQILFSKKWISSTAVENMEPEKIEKARQSVIRFLSKC
;
A
#
# COMPACT_ATOMS: atom_id res chain seq x y z
N ALA A 1 -16.11 8.42 -6.31
CA ALA A 1 -15.63 7.84 -5.03
C ALA A 1 -14.14 8.14 -4.79
N PHE A 2 -13.30 7.99 -5.80
CA PHE A 2 -11.86 8.30 -5.73
C PHE A 2 -11.61 9.79 -5.42
N LEU A 3 -12.26 10.70 -6.14
CA LEU A 3 -12.12 12.13 -5.92
C LEU A 3 -12.63 12.54 -4.52
N ILE A 4 -13.73 11.95 -4.07
CA ILE A 4 -14.28 12.19 -2.73
C ILE A 4 -13.29 11.71 -1.66
N ALA A 5 -12.70 10.53 -1.82
CA ALA A 5 -11.69 10.01 -0.91
C ALA A 5 -10.45 10.92 -0.83
N GLY A 6 -9.96 11.41 -1.98
CA GLY A 6 -8.85 12.37 -2.04
C GLY A 6 -9.17 13.71 -1.39
N THR A 7 -10.40 14.18 -1.50
CA THR A 7 -10.85 15.41 -0.80
C THR A 7 -10.94 15.17 0.70
N LEU A 8 -11.54 14.05 1.12
CA LEU A 8 -11.68 13.70 2.54
C LEU A 8 -10.32 13.55 3.23
N SER A 9 -9.31 13.01 2.55
CA SER A 9 -7.97 12.85 3.15
C SER A 9 -7.34 14.18 3.60
N LYS A 10 -7.76 15.30 2.99
CA LYS A 10 -7.34 16.66 3.37
C LYS A 10 -8.18 17.26 4.51
N LEU A 11 -9.28 16.63 4.88
CA LEU A 11 -10.27 17.12 5.83
C LEU A 11 -10.28 16.27 7.11
N ILE A 12 -9.20 15.59 7.41
CA ILE A 12 -9.07 14.61 8.51
C ILE A 12 -9.40 15.22 9.90
N HIS A 13 -9.19 16.53 10.07
CA HIS A 13 -9.47 17.23 11.33
C HIS A 13 -10.90 17.77 11.44
N ARG A 14 -11.77 17.49 10.46
CA ARG A 14 -13.16 17.92 10.47
C ARG A 14 -14.05 16.90 11.15
N ASP A 15 -15.01 17.34 11.93
CA ASP A 15 -15.91 16.50 12.72
C ASP A 15 -16.68 15.49 11.85
N PHE A 16 -17.03 15.87 10.62
CA PHE A 16 -17.72 15.00 9.69
C PHE A 16 -16.85 13.92 9.03
N TYR A 17 -15.51 14.01 9.15
CA TYR A 17 -14.56 13.13 8.41
C TYR A 17 -14.87 11.64 8.62
N VAL A 18 -14.97 11.21 9.87
CA VAL A 18 -15.22 9.80 10.21
C VAL A 18 -16.56 9.33 9.67
N SER A 19 -17.60 10.15 9.79
CA SER A 19 -18.94 9.83 9.30
C SER A 19 -18.95 9.65 7.78
N PHE A 20 -18.28 10.54 7.03
CA PHE A 20 -18.18 10.41 5.58
C PHE A 20 -17.34 9.21 5.14
N CYS A 21 -16.21 8.94 5.79
CA CYS A 21 -15.41 7.74 5.52
C CYS A 21 -16.25 6.47 5.72
N ASN A 22 -17.00 6.38 6.82
CA ASN A 22 -17.85 5.22 7.12
C ASN A 22 -18.95 4.99 6.08
N ARG A 23 -19.40 6.04 5.39
CA ARG A 23 -20.39 5.94 4.30
C ARG A 23 -19.73 5.60 2.95
N LEU A 24 -18.52 6.08 2.70
CA LEU A 24 -17.83 5.89 1.42
C LEU A 24 -17.13 4.53 1.33
N ILE A 25 -16.55 4.04 2.44
CA ILE A 25 -15.80 2.79 2.47
C ILE A 25 -16.62 1.59 1.96
N PRO A 26 -17.88 1.35 2.36
CA PRO A 26 -18.68 0.24 1.82
C PRO A 26 -18.84 0.29 0.29
N VAL A 27 -18.93 1.49 -0.29
CA VAL A 27 -19.00 1.67 -1.75
C VAL A 27 -17.67 1.24 -2.39
N LEU A 28 -16.52 1.62 -1.82
CA LEU A 28 -15.20 1.20 -2.31
C LEU A 28 -15.03 -0.31 -2.18
N VAL A 29 -15.49 -0.90 -1.07
CA VAL A 29 -15.44 -2.36 -0.85
C VAL A 29 -16.24 -3.11 -1.90
N SER A 30 -17.44 -2.62 -2.26
CA SER A 30 -18.27 -3.27 -3.29
C SER A 30 -17.67 -3.22 -4.71
N LEU A 31 -16.71 -2.33 -4.94
CA LEU A 31 -16.08 -2.09 -6.25
C LEU A 31 -14.68 -2.69 -6.38
N ILE A 32 -14.07 -3.20 -5.30
CA ILE A 32 -12.66 -3.61 -5.31
C ILE A 32 -12.36 -4.77 -6.25
N ASP A 33 -13.31 -5.66 -6.46
CA ASP A 33 -13.14 -6.84 -7.31
C ASP A 33 -13.48 -6.56 -8.80
N THR A 34 -13.54 -5.28 -9.22
CA THR A 34 -13.72 -4.90 -10.63
C THR A 34 -12.63 -5.48 -11.52
N ASN A 35 -12.98 -5.86 -12.75
CA ASN A 35 -12.01 -6.33 -13.74
C ASN A 35 -11.18 -5.21 -14.37
N GLU A 36 -11.57 -3.95 -14.19
CA GLU A 36 -10.86 -2.80 -14.72
C GLU A 36 -9.67 -2.42 -13.82
N ASN A 37 -8.45 -2.68 -14.27
CA ASN A 37 -7.22 -2.41 -13.51
C ASN A 37 -7.11 -0.94 -13.07
N ILE A 38 -7.45 0.01 -13.95
CA ILE A 38 -7.34 1.45 -13.64
C ILE A 38 -8.32 1.82 -12.52
N LEU A 39 -9.56 1.34 -12.58
CA LEU A 39 -10.55 1.59 -11.54
C LEU A 39 -10.12 0.93 -10.22
N ARG A 40 -9.66 -0.33 -10.27
CA ARG A 40 -9.18 -1.04 -9.09
C ARG A 40 -8.02 -0.33 -8.40
N ARG A 41 -7.03 0.19 -9.16
CA ARG A 41 -5.94 1.03 -8.62
C ARG A 41 -6.46 2.26 -7.89
N LYS A 42 -7.44 2.98 -8.48
CA LYS A 42 -8.05 4.15 -7.84
C LYS A 42 -8.74 3.80 -6.53
N ILE A 43 -9.41 2.65 -6.47
CA ILE A 43 -10.06 2.15 -5.25
C ILE A 43 -9.02 1.81 -4.19
N ILE A 44 -7.95 1.12 -4.57
CA ILE A 44 -6.82 0.78 -3.70
C ILE A 44 -6.20 2.05 -3.08
N ILE A 45 -5.90 3.05 -3.90
CA ILE A 45 -5.35 4.34 -3.44
C ILE A 45 -6.34 5.03 -2.49
N ALA A 46 -7.63 5.00 -2.80
CA ALA A 46 -8.66 5.59 -1.94
C ALA A 46 -8.69 4.92 -0.55
N PHE A 47 -8.50 3.60 -0.46
CA PHE A 47 -8.34 2.93 0.84
C PHE A 47 -7.11 3.43 1.60
N GLY A 48 -5.99 3.71 0.93
CA GLY A 48 -4.83 4.32 1.57
C GLY A 48 -5.14 5.65 2.22
N TRP A 49 -6.03 6.46 1.64
CA TRP A 49 -6.38 7.78 2.14
C TRP A 49 -7.41 7.80 3.26
N ILE A 50 -8.41 6.90 3.21
CA ILE A 50 -9.55 6.95 4.12
C ILE A 50 -9.86 5.62 4.82
N GLY A 51 -9.18 4.55 4.46
CA GLY A 51 -9.33 3.24 5.07
C GLY A 51 -8.90 3.22 6.54
N SER A 52 -9.34 2.21 7.24
CA SER A 52 -9.02 1.94 8.64
C SER A 52 -8.40 0.55 8.79
N SER A 53 -8.16 0.13 10.02
CA SER A 53 -7.65 -1.23 10.29
C SER A 53 -8.54 -2.35 9.73
N LYS A 54 -9.82 -2.08 9.49
CA LYS A 54 -10.76 -3.05 8.91
C LYS A 54 -10.48 -3.38 7.44
N GLU A 55 -9.96 -2.39 6.70
CA GLU A 55 -9.66 -2.54 5.26
C GLU A 55 -8.25 -3.07 4.99
N MET A 56 -7.44 -3.28 6.03
CA MET A 56 -6.09 -3.83 5.88
C MET A 56 -6.09 -5.21 5.20
N ASP A 57 -7.03 -6.08 5.56
CA ASP A 57 -7.12 -7.43 4.99
C ASP A 57 -7.45 -7.41 3.48
N ILE A 58 -8.19 -6.39 3.02
CA ILE A 58 -8.43 -6.18 1.61
C ILE A 58 -7.12 -5.85 0.89
N LEU A 59 -6.35 -4.89 1.43
CA LEU A 59 -5.08 -4.48 0.83
C LEU A 59 -4.02 -5.58 0.88
N THR A 60 -3.94 -6.36 1.97
CA THR A 60 -3.03 -7.51 2.05
C THR A 60 -3.40 -8.61 1.06
N ARG A 61 -4.67 -8.84 0.80
CA ARG A 61 -5.12 -9.74 -0.25
C ARG A 61 -4.72 -9.23 -1.64
N GLN A 62 -4.90 -7.93 -1.91
CA GLN A 62 -4.55 -7.35 -3.20
C GLN A 62 -3.04 -7.37 -3.47
N ILE A 63 -2.21 -7.06 -2.47
CA ILE A 63 -0.75 -7.11 -2.60
C ILE A 63 -0.24 -8.51 -2.98
N SER A 64 -0.91 -9.57 -2.49
CA SER A 64 -0.50 -10.97 -2.72
C SER A 64 -1.12 -11.59 -3.97
N ARG A 65 -2.32 -11.15 -4.40
CA ARG A 65 -3.13 -11.91 -5.36
C ARG A 65 -3.61 -11.12 -6.57
N ASP A 66 -3.47 -9.81 -6.60
CA ASP A 66 -3.91 -9.04 -7.77
C ASP A 66 -3.10 -9.43 -9.01
N LYS A 67 -3.78 -9.58 -10.13
CA LYS A 67 -3.15 -9.92 -11.41
C LYS A 67 -2.30 -8.76 -11.97
N ASP A 68 -2.69 -7.53 -11.67
CA ASP A 68 -2.02 -6.32 -12.12
C ASP A 68 -0.90 -5.92 -11.16
N ALA A 69 0.33 -5.83 -11.66
CA ALA A 69 1.51 -5.49 -10.86
C ALA A 69 1.37 -4.14 -10.14
N LEU A 70 0.79 -3.14 -10.82
CA LEU A 70 0.58 -1.83 -10.20
C LEU A 70 -0.52 -1.86 -9.14
N CYS A 71 -1.54 -2.69 -9.27
CA CYS A 71 -2.51 -2.89 -8.19
C CYS A 71 -1.83 -3.49 -6.94
N ARG A 72 -0.94 -4.46 -7.10
CA ARG A 72 -0.14 -5.01 -6.00
C ARG A 72 0.74 -3.93 -5.35
N ALA A 73 1.48 -3.18 -6.17
CA ALA A 73 2.36 -2.10 -5.71
C ALA A 73 1.60 -1.00 -4.96
N TRP A 74 0.49 -0.53 -5.51
CA TRP A 74 -0.33 0.49 -4.88
C TRP A 74 -1.02 -0.01 -3.61
N SER A 75 -1.28 -1.31 -3.50
CA SER A 75 -1.77 -1.89 -2.23
C SER A 75 -0.73 -1.78 -1.11
N ALA A 76 0.54 -2.03 -1.42
CA ALA A 76 1.64 -1.81 -0.48
C ALA A 76 1.77 -0.33 -0.08
N ALA A 77 1.74 0.57 -1.06
CA ALA A 77 1.77 2.02 -0.82
C ALA A 77 0.56 2.49 0.00
N SER A 78 -0.62 1.93 -0.21
CA SER A 78 -1.84 2.26 0.54
C SER A 78 -1.77 1.79 1.99
N LEU A 79 -1.21 0.60 2.27
CA LEU A 79 -0.94 0.15 3.64
C LEU A 79 0.02 1.11 4.36
N MET A 80 1.08 1.55 3.69
CA MET A 80 1.99 2.56 4.23
C MET A 80 1.27 3.89 4.47
N GLN A 81 0.44 4.33 3.52
CA GLN A 81 -0.30 5.60 3.62
C GLN A 81 -1.26 5.62 4.83
N MET A 82 -1.89 4.51 5.16
CA MET A 82 -2.75 4.39 6.37
C MET A 82 -2.00 4.73 7.66
N SER A 83 -0.67 4.50 7.72
CA SER A 83 0.14 4.80 8.91
C SER A 83 0.25 6.28 9.24
N PHE A 84 -0.16 7.16 8.33
CA PHE A 84 -0.10 8.60 8.55
C PHE A 84 -1.37 9.18 9.20
N HIS A 85 -2.47 8.40 9.29
CA HIS A 85 -3.71 9.00 9.79
C HIS A 85 -4.69 8.07 10.51
N ARG A 86 -4.92 6.84 10.10
CA ARG A 86 -6.03 6.06 10.67
C ARG A 86 -5.65 4.73 11.29
N VAL A 87 -4.42 4.28 11.08
CA VAL A 87 -3.98 2.99 11.59
C VAL A 87 -2.62 3.15 12.26
N GLU A 88 -2.50 2.63 13.46
CA GLU A 88 -1.23 2.66 14.19
C GLU A 88 -0.14 1.89 13.44
N ARG A 89 1.03 2.50 13.35
CA ARG A 89 2.17 1.95 12.60
C ARG A 89 2.61 0.59 13.10
N GLU A 90 2.61 0.37 14.41
CA GLU A 90 3.00 -0.92 14.99
C GLU A 90 2.01 -2.03 14.62
N MET A 91 0.71 -1.73 14.60
CA MET A 91 -0.31 -2.66 14.12
C MET A 91 -0.08 -3.03 12.64
N LEU A 92 0.20 -2.02 11.81
CA LEU A 92 0.52 -2.24 10.38
C LEU A 92 1.76 -3.13 10.24
N ARG A 93 2.85 -2.83 10.94
CA ARG A 93 4.08 -3.62 10.91
C ARG A 93 3.83 -5.07 11.28
N ALA A 94 3.14 -5.31 12.40
CA ALA A 94 2.86 -6.66 12.88
C ALA A 94 2.02 -7.47 11.90
N LYS A 95 0.98 -6.85 11.30
CA LYS A 95 0.06 -7.56 10.39
C LYS A 95 0.59 -7.72 8.96
N THR A 96 1.49 -6.85 8.51
CA THR A 96 1.89 -6.81 7.09
C THR A 96 3.30 -7.28 6.81
N LYS A 97 4.11 -7.52 7.83
CA LYS A 97 5.50 -7.93 7.70
C LYS A 97 5.68 -9.13 6.76
N GLU A 98 4.99 -10.21 7.02
CA GLU A 98 5.08 -11.45 6.22
C GLU A 98 4.58 -11.25 4.80
N VAL A 99 3.51 -10.47 4.63
CA VAL A 99 2.95 -10.14 3.32
C VAL A 99 3.95 -9.33 2.49
N PHE A 100 4.65 -8.36 3.10
CA PHE A 100 5.71 -7.62 2.42
C PHE A 100 6.89 -8.51 2.03
N VAL A 101 7.32 -9.42 2.90
CA VAL A 101 8.39 -10.37 2.58
C VAL A 101 8.00 -11.21 1.37
N GLN A 102 6.83 -11.83 1.40
CA GLN A 102 6.36 -12.68 0.30
C GLN A 102 6.20 -11.87 -1.00
N ALA A 103 5.47 -10.75 -0.95
CA ALA A 103 5.19 -9.96 -2.14
C ALA A 103 6.47 -9.43 -2.79
N ILE A 104 7.42 -8.88 -2.00
CA ILE A 104 8.70 -8.38 -2.52
C ILE A 104 9.55 -9.52 -3.08
N THR A 105 9.50 -10.72 -2.51
CA THR A 105 10.22 -11.90 -3.00
C THR A 105 9.69 -12.36 -4.36
N GLU A 106 8.38 -12.40 -4.51
CA GLU A 106 7.69 -12.98 -5.68
C GLU A 106 7.48 -11.98 -6.82
N GLU A 107 7.56 -10.67 -6.57
CA GLU A 107 7.28 -9.64 -7.57
C GLU A 107 8.31 -9.66 -8.71
N LYS A 108 7.80 -9.79 -9.94
CA LYS A 108 8.60 -9.84 -11.17
C LYS A 108 8.72 -8.49 -11.88
N ASP A 109 7.73 -7.63 -11.68
CA ASP A 109 7.76 -6.28 -12.24
C ASP A 109 8.68 -5.39 -11.41
N LEU A 110 9.73 -4.83 -12.03
CA LEU A 110 10.74 -4.04 -11.35
C LEU A 110 10.18 -2.78 -10.71
N TYR A 111 9.28 -2.10 -11.42
CA TYR A 111 8.69 -0.86 -10.91
C TYR A 111 7.77 -1.13 -9.73
N ALA A 112 6.93 -2.16 -9.84
CA ALA A 112 6.07 -2.59 -8.74
C ALA A 112 6.89 -3.03 -7.52
N CYS A 113 7.94 -3.80 -7.72
CA CYS A 113 8.87 -4.19 -6.65
C CYS A 113 9.49 -2.97 -5.96
N GLY A 114 9.96 -1.99 -6.75
CA GLY A 114 10.52 -0.75 -6.23
C GLY A 114 9.53 -0.01 -5.33
N ILE A 115 8.28 0.16 -5.76
CA ILE A 115 7.21 0.80 -4.97
C ILE A 115 6.94 0.02 -3.67
N MET A 116 6.89 -1.31 -3.72
CA MET A 116 6.71 -2.12 -2.51
C MET A 116 7.85 -1.93 -1.51
N ILE A 117 9.10 -1.85 -2.00
CA ILE A 117 10.28 -1.58 -1.18
C ILE A 117 10.21 -0.19 -0.56
N GLU A 118 9.80 0.84 -1.31
CA GLU A 118 9.60 2.19 -0.78
C GLU A 118 8.51 2.23 0.32
N ALA A 119 7.40 1.55 0.10
CA ALA A 119 6.36 1.44 1.10
C ALA A 119 6.87 0.76 2.39
N ALA A 120 7.60 -0.34 2.24
CA ALA A 120 8.20 -1.05 3.35
C ALA A 120 9.24 -0.19 4.09
N GLN A 121 10.12 0.55 3.39
CA GLN A 121 11.13 1.38 4.05
C GLN A 121 10.52 2.48 4.91
N ILE A 122 9.42 3.10 4.48
CA ILE A 122 8.70 4.12 5.24
C ILE A 122 8.02 3.47 6.45
N LEU A 123 7.30 2.36 6.24
CA LEU A 123 6.55 1.68 7.28
C LEU A 123 7.49 1.15 8.39
N PHE A 124 8.62 0.55 8.01
CA PHE A 124 9.59 -0.03 8.95
C PHE A 124 10.71 0.94 9.37
N SER A 125 10.64 2.22 8.97
CA SER A 125 11.61 3.26 9.33
C SER A 125 13.05 2.89 8.95
N LYS A 126 13.24 2.37 7.76
CA LYS A 126 14.55 2.03 7.17
C LYS A 126 14.75 2.76 5.85
N LYS A 127 15.97 2.74 5.34
CA LYS A 127 16.29 3.28 4.02
C LYS A 127 17.02 2.22 3.21
N TRP A 128 16.39 1.74 2.14
CA TRP A 128 16.94 0.72 1.26
C TRP A 128 17.12 1.20 -0.18
N ILE A 129 16.24 2.09 -0.65
CA ILE A 129 16.25 2.58 -2.03
C ILE A 129 15.87 4.06 -2.07
N SER A 130 16.28 4.76 -3.11
CA SER A 130 15.82 6.12 -3.42
C SER A 130 14.67 6.09 -4.42
N SER A 131 13.74 7.06 -4.32
CA SER A 131 12.64 7.19 -5.28
C SER A 131 13.14 7.33 -6.72
N THR A 132 14.24 8.06 -6.94
CA THR A 132 14.87 8.18 -8.25
C THR A 132 15.29 6.83 -8.84
N ALA A 133 15.82 5.91 -8.01
CA ALA A 133 16.19 4.58 -8.50
C ALA A 133 14.97 3.74 -8.88
N VAL A 134 13.84 3.94 -8.20
CA VAL A 134 12.56 3.29 -8.53
C VAL A 134 11.97 3.89 -9.81
N GLU A 135 11.90 5.22 -9.90
CA GLU A 135 11.39 5.94 -11.08
C GLU A 135 12.17 5.60 -12.35
N ASN A 136 13.50 5.49 -12.24
CA ASN A 136 14.37 5.10 -13.34
C ASN A 136 14.42 3.58 -13.55
N MET A 137 13.71 2.79 -12.75
CA MET A 137 13.69 1.33 -12.81
C MET A 137 15.09 0.71 -12.83
N GLU A 138 16.00 1.17 -11.95
CA GLU A 138 17.39 0.73 -11.90
C GLU A 138 17.49 -0.72 -11.36
N PRO A 139 17.73 -1.75 -12.21
CA PRO A 139 17.57 -3.16 -11.81
C PRO A 139 18.49 -3.56 -10.66
N GLU A 140 19.77 -3.17 -10.73
CA GLU A 140 20.77 -3.54 -9.72
C GLU A 140 20.45 -2.94 -8.35
N LYS A 141 19.98 -1.68 -8.32
CA LYS A 141 19.63 -1.02 -7.07
C LYS A 141 18.36 -1.61 -6.47
N ILE A 142 17.35 -1.92 -7.30
CA ILE A 142 16.11 -2.54 -6.87
C ILE A 142 16.39 -3.94 -6.31
N GLU A 143 17.22 -4.76 -7.00
CA GLU A 143 17.54 -6.11 -6.54
C GLU A 143 18.36 -6.11 -5.24
N LYS A 144 19.32 -5.23 -5.10
CA LYS A 144 20.08 -5.04 -3.86
C LYS A 144 19.17 -4.62 -2.69
N ALA A 145 18.24 -3.72 -2.96
CA ALA A 145 17.25 -3.29 -1.97
C ALA A 145 16.31 -4.43 -1.59
N ARG A 146 15.81 -5.21 -2.58
CA ARG A 146 14.99 -6.42 -2.38
C ARG A 146 15.62 -7.36 -1.37
N GLN A 147 16.87 -7.75 -1.59
CA GLN A 147 17.59 -8.66 -0.70
C GLN A 147 17.78 -8.07 0.69
N SER A 148 18.01 -6.76 0.79
CA SER A 148 18.17 -6.06 2.06
C SER A 148 16.88 -6.02 2.88
N VAL A 149 15.74 -5.75 2.22
CA VAL A 149 14.39 -5.77 2.85
C VAL A 149 14.05 -7.15 3.35
N ILE A 150 14.17 -8.17 2.49
CA ILE A 150 13.85 -9.56 2.85
C ILE A 150 14.70 -9.98 4.06
N ARG A 151 16.00 -9.75 4.02
CA ARG A 151 16.92 -10.07 5.12
C ARG A 151 16.53 -9.37 6.43
N PHE A 152 16.13 -8.10 6.35
CA PHE A 152 15.74 -7.34 7.54
C PHE A 152 14.42 -7.85 8.11
N LEU A 153 13.38 -7.95 7.28
CA LEU A 153 12.05 -8.34 7.73
C LEU A 153 11.99 -9.79 8.21
N SER A 154 12.81 -10.69 7.67
CA SER A 154 12.87 -12.10 8.14
C SER A 154 13.54 -12.27 9.51
N LYS A 155 14.23 -11.25 10.02
CA LYS A 155 14.92 -11.31 11.32
C LYS A 155 14.18 -10.57 12.45
N CYS A 156 13.20 -9.74 12.10
CA CYS A 156 12.42 -8.97 13.10
C CYS A 156 11.29 -9.84 13.74
#